data_c0bf4649fe85e893048a0cdb713e049a
#
_entry.id   c0bf4649fe85e893048a0cdb713e049a
#
_cell.length_a   1.000
_cell.length_b   1.000
_cell.length_c   1.000
_cell.angle_alpha   90.00
_cell.angle_beta   90.00
_cell.angle_gamma   90.00
#
_symmetry.space_group_name_H-M   'P 1'
#
loop_
_entity.id
_entity.type
_entity.pdbx_description
1 polymer ?
#
loop_
_entity_poly.entity_id
_entity_poly.type
_entity_poly.pdbx_seq_one_letter_code
_entity_poly.pdbx_strand_id
1 'polypeptide(L)'
;SIKDRNVLQIQTLKRNNWNVTRVFAVNYYNNPKREIKRIKDLLDRITGRDKKTGSGIAKAQKAYKCANVSQLFETADYVTSGDNDAEIVSRLKAIVGAEEPISENFLIRRTLSTLGILKFGNKVENRMLALIPLCGFKREKLLGEFYYRKTDKPVTFDKYRVETGEKAVRRYETDFTPYEIIALIKAALEDKVALYTEEIASVACAALRLQKVTDKFAAYINDCVTLGEERGLFVRSVSDRISLA
;
A
#
# COMPACT_ATOMS: atom_id res chain seq x y z
N SER A 1 35.55 -23.98 -26.99
CA SER A 1 36.92 -23.54 -26.62
C SER A 1 36.89 -22.74 -25.34
N ILE A 2 38.07 -22.49 -24.72
CA ILE A 2 38.18 -21.61 -23.53
C ILE A 2 37.69 -20.17 -23.86
N LYS A 3 37.95 -19.72 -25.09
CA LYS A 3 37.48 -18.42 -25.60
C LYS A 3 35.97 -18.35 -25.69
N ASP A 4 35.29 -19.40 -26.13
CA ASP A 4 33.83 -19.46 -26.24
C ASP A 4 33.19 -19.38 -24.86
N ARG A 5 33.68 -20.18 -23.91
CA ARG A 5 33.15 -20.18 -22.54
C ARG A 5 33.45 -18.90 -21.76
N ASN A 6 34.61 -18.30 -22.02
CA ASN A 6 35.07 -17.17 -21.23
C ASN A 6 34.66 -15.80 -21.78
N VAL A 7 34.34 -15.68 -23.05
CA VAL A 7 34.00 -14.42 -23.70
C VAL A 7 32.63 -14.49 -24.34
N LEU A 8 32.39 -15.45 -25.26
CA LEU A 8 31.17 -15.47 -26.04
C LEU A 8 29.91 -15.75 -25.22
N GLN A 9 29.98 -16.68 -24.25
CA GLN A 9 28.83 -16.94 -23.37
C GLN A 9 28.45 -15.71 -22.57
N ILE A 10 29.43 -14.98 -22.01
CA ILE A 10 29.17 -13.77 -21.24
C ILE A 10 28.61 -12.68 -22.13
N GLN A 11 29.13 -12.52 -23.35
CA GLN A 11 28.59 -11.52 -24.28
C GLN A 11 27.16 -11.85 -24.69
N THR A 12 26.83 -13.12 -24.91
CA THR A 12 25.48 -13.57 -25.23
C THR A 12 24.51 -13.31 -24.07
N LEU A 13 24.91 -13.65 -22.84
CA LEU A 13 24.11 -13.38 -21.67
C LEU A 13 23.87 -11.88 -21.46
N LYS A 14 24.92 -11.04 -21.64
CA LYS A 14 24.79 -9.59 -21.54
C LYS A 14 23.88 -8.99 -22.63
N ARG A 15 23.93 -9.52 -23.86
CA ARG A 15 23.01 -9.12 -24.94
C ARG A 15 21.56 -9.42 -24.62
N ASN A 16 21.32 -10.46 -23.83
CA ASN A 16 19.97 -10.82 -23.34
C ASN A 16 19.63 -10.13 -22.02
N ASN A 17 20.27 -9.01 -21.69
CA ASN A 17 20.07 -8.22 -20.47
C ASN A 17 20.33 -8.95 -19.14
N TRP A 18 21.15 -10.02 -19.17
CA TRP A 18 21.58 -10.69 -17.93
C TRP A 18 22.72 -9.92 -17.27
N ASN A 19 22.58 -9.69 -15.97
CA ASN A 19 23.67 -9.16 -15.15
C ASN A 19 24.63 -10.30 -14.77
N VAL A 20 25.77 -10.34 -15.43
CA VAL A 20 26.76 -11.42 -15.27
C VAL A 20 28.02 -10.88 -14.62
N THR A 21 28.47 -11.53 -13.55
CA THR A 21 29.78 -11.30 -12.94
C THR A 21 30.53 -12.62 -12.75
N ARG A 22 31.86 -12.57 -12.68
CA ARG A 22 32.68 -13.72 -12.40
C ARG A 22 33.30 -13.63 -11.02
N VAL A 23 33.39 -14.79 -10.39
CA VAL A 23 34.14 -15.01 -9.16
C VAL A 23 35.34 -15.89 -9.53
N PHE A 24 36.53 -15.34 -9.41
CA PHE A 24 37.74 -16.14 -9.62
C PHE A 24 38.09 -16.85 -8.31
N ALA A 25 38.31 -18.15 -8.38
CA ALA A 25 38.66 -18.96 -7.22
C ALA A 25 39.88 -18.39 -6.46
N VAL A 26 40.89 -17.94 -7.19
CA VAL A 26 42.10 -17.31 -6.61
C VAL A 26 41.75 -16.09 -5.76
N ASN A 27 40.85 -15.20 -6.24
CA ASN A 27 40.43 -14.02 -5.49
C ASN A 27 39.65 -14.39 -4.24
N TYR A 28 38.78 -15.41 -4.37
CA TYR A 28 37.98 -15.89 -3.25
C TYR A 28 38.86 -16.54 -2.18
N TYR A 29 39.80 -17.43 -2.56
CA TYR A 29 40.69 -18.08 -1.60
C TYR A 29 41.67 -17.10 -0.94
N ASN A 30 42.16 -16.11 -1.67
CA ASN A 30 43.08 -15.11 -1.12
C ASN A 30 42.42 -14.16 -0.15
N ASN A 31 41.15 -13.73 -0.43
CA ASN A 31 40.41 -12.83 0.45
C ASN A 31 38.89 -13.01 0.28
N PRO A 32 38.28 -14.01 0.95
CA PRO A 32 36.85 -14.29 0.84
C PRO A 32 35.97 -13.10 1.21
N LYS A 33 36.33 -12.37 2.25
CA LYS A 33 35.55 -11.20 2.74
C LYS A 33 35.47 -10.08 1.71
N ARG A 34 36.59 -9.80 1.03
CA ARG A 34 36.65 -8.78 -0.04
C ARG A 34 35.82 -9.18 -1.25
N GLU A 35 35.90 -10.44 -1.66
CA GLU A 35 35.16 -10.91 -2.82
C GLU A 35 33.65 -10.99 -2.55
N ILE A 36 33.24 -11.44 -1.37
CA ILE A 36 31.84 -11.42 -0.93
C ILE A 36 31.31 -9.98 -0.87
N LYS A 37 32.10 -9.03 -0.35
CA LYS A 37 31.72 -7.62 -0.33
C LYS A 37 31.53 -7.08 -1.75
N ARG A 38 32.45 -7.37 -2.69
CA ARG A 38 32.37 -6.98 -4.09
C ARG A 38 31.08 -7.48 -4.75
N ILE A 39 30.69 -8.73 -4.47
CA ILE A 39 29.47 -9.32 -5.02
C ILE A 39 28.24 -8.65 -4.41
N LYS A 40 28.23 -8.42 -3.09
CA LYS A 40 27.14 -7.70 -2.41
C LYS A 40 26.98 -6.29 -2.95
N ASP A 41 28.07 -5.52 -3.07
CA ASP A 41 28.04 -4.16 -3.62
C ASP A 41 27.51 -4.13 -5.07
N LEU A 42 27.80 -5.19 -5.84
CA LEU A 42 27.31 -5.34 -7.22
C LEU A 42 25.83 -5.69 -7.25
N LEU A 43 25.39 -6.59 -6.37
CA LEU A 43 23.97 -6.92 -6.20
C LEU A 43 23.18 -5.70 -5.71
N ASP A 44 23.69 -4.95 -4.76
CA ASP A 44 23.04 -3.74 -4.22
C ASP A 44 22.89 -2.67 -5.31
N ARG A 45 23.89 -2.50 -6.21
CA ARG A 45 23.78 -1.62 -7.39
C ARG A 45 22.73 -2.09 -8.39
N ILE A 46 22.70 -3.39 -8.70
CA ILE A 46 21.76 -3.95 -9.67
C ILE A 46 20.33 -3.95 -9.13
N THR A 47 20.16 -4.21 -7.83
CA THR A 47 18.86 -4.24 -7.15
C THR A 47 18.41 -2.87 -6.65
N GLY A 48 19.16 -1.79 -6.93
CA GLY A 48 18.86 -0.45 -6.43
C GLY A 48 18.99 -0.32 -4.91
N ARG A 49 19.66 -1.26 -4.23
CA ARG A 49 19.90 -1.24 -2.78
C ARG A 49 21.06 -0.34 -2.36
N ASP A 50 21.44 0.63 -3.19
CA ASP A 50 22.39 1.66 -2.76
C ASP A 50 21.76 2.46 -1.60
N LYS A 51 22.30 2.25 -0.39
CA LYS A 51 21.86 2.81 0.89
C LYS A 51 21.93 4.34 1.01
N LYS A 52 22.08 5.08 -0.08
CA LYS A 52 22.24 6.56 -0.07
C LYS A 52 21.03 7.38 -0.46
N THR A 53 19.98 6.76 -0.97
CA THR A 53 18.68 7.43 -1.13
C THR A 53 17.65 6.52 -0.50
N GLY A 54 16.98 6.96 0.57
CA GLY A 54 15.88 6.18 1.15
C GLY A 54 14.94 5.76 0.03
N SER A 55 14.58 4.46 0.00
CA SER A 55 13.67 3.88 -0.99
C SER A 55 12.49 4.82 -1.25
N GLY A 56 12.05 4.96 -2.49
CA GLY A 56 10.85 5.71 -2.86
C GLY A 56 9.67 5.31 -1.98
N ILE A 57 9.56 3.99 -1.70
CA ILE A 57 8.60 3.40 -0.78
C ILE A 57 8.70 4.02 0.63
N ALA A 58 9.92 4.14 1.20
CA ALA A 58 10.12 4.73 2.52
C ALA A 58 9.80 6.23 2.53
N LYS A 59 10.11 6.96 1.45
CA LYS A 59 9.77 8.38 1.31
C LYS A 59 8.27 8.62 1.15
N ALA A 60 7.56 7.71 0.49
CA ALA A 60 6.11 7.77 0.30
C ALA A 60 5.34 7.36 1.56
N GLN A 61 5.98 6.69 2.52
CA GLN A 61 5.36 6.24 3.77
C GLN A 61 5.04 7.42 4.69
N LYS A 62 3.86 7.39 5.31
CA LYS A 62 3.41 8.32 6.35
C LYS A 62 2.81 7.53 7.52
N ALA A 63 2.94 8.05 8.73
CA ALA A 63 2.24 7.47 9.87
C ALA A 63 0.72 7.64 9.73
N TYR A 64 -0.02 6.57 9.98
CA TYR A 64 -1.48 6.62 10.09
C TYR A 64 -1.85 7.30 11.41
N LYS A 65 -2.54 8.43 11.32
CA LYS A 65 -2.99 9.20 12.49
C LYS A 65 -4.42 8.79 12.81
N CYS A 66 -4.61 8.02 13.88
CA CYS A 66 -5.93 7.69 14.39
C CYS A 66 -6.59 8.90 15.03
N ALA A 67 -7.91 9.00 14.88
CA ALA A 67 -8.71 9.97 15.62
C ALA A 67 -8.61 9.72 17.12
N ASN A 68 -8.43 10.78 17.89
CA ASN A 68 -8.47 10.72 19.35
C ASN A 68 -9.93 10.79 19.82
N VAL A 69 -10.60 9.64 19.85
CA VAL A 69 -11.99 9.48 20.30
C VAL A 69 -11.99 8.60 21.53
N SER A 70 -12.76 8.99 22.55
CA SER A 70 -12.90 8.21 23.79
C SER A 70 -13.52 6.85 23.51
N GLN A 71 -12.95 5.81 24.12
CA GLN A 71 -13.50 4.46 24.05
C GLN A 71 -14.74 4.38 24.94
N LEU A 72 -15.84 3.88 24.38
CA LEU A 72 -17.03 3.45 25.10
C LEU A 72 -17.22 1.94 24.98
N PHE A 73 -18.09 1.39 25.79
CA PHE A 73 -18.42 -0.04 25.77
C PHE A 73 -19.94 -0.19 25.73
N GLU A 74 -20.47 -0.10 24.52
CA GLU A 74 -21.90 -0.05 24.24
C GLU A 74 -22.36 -1.31 23.52
N THR A 75 -23.67 -1.48 23.40
CA THR A 75 -24.30 -2.59 22.67
C THR A 75 -24.81 -2.12 21.30
N ALA A 76 -25.24 -3.08 20.48
CA ALA A 76 -25.86 -2.80 19.19
C ALA A 76 -27.11 -1.88 19.31
N ASP A 77 -27.86 -2.01 20.42
CA ASP A 77 -29.04 -1.21 20.67
C ASP A 77 -28.72 0.28 20.85
N TYR A 78 -27.56 0.62 21.38
CA TYR A 78 -27.07 1.99 21.45
C TYR A 78 -27.06 2.69 20.10
N VAL A 79 -26.71 1.94 19.03
CA VAL A 79 -26.68 2.46 17.66
C VAL A 79 -28.05 2.45 17.00
N THR A 80 -28.88 1.45 17.32
CA THR A 80 -30.15 1.22 16.61
C THR A 80 -31.37 1.90 17.24
N SER A 81 -31.29 2.39 18.50
CA SER A 81 -32.35 3.12 19.17
C SER A 81 -32.67 4.47 18.54
N GLY A 82 -31.63 5.16 18.02
CA GLY A 82 -31.75 6.51 17.49
C GLY A 82 -31.50 7.63 18.52
N ASP A 83 -31.46 7.32 19.79
CA ASP A 83 -31.28 8.29 20.87
C ASP A 83 -29.88 8.90 20.91
N ASN A 84 -28.90 8.17 20.36
CA ASN A 84 -27.48 8.51 20.42
C ASN A 84 -26.92 9.01 19.08
N ASP A 85 -27.76 9.35 18.12
CA ASP A 85 -27.36 9.77 16.77
C ASP A 85 -26.37 10.94 16.78
N ALA A 86 -26.59 11.93 17.66
CA ALA A 86 -25.71 13.09 17.75
C ALA A 86 -24.27 12.71 18.16
N GLU A 87 -24.13 11.79 19.11
CA GLU A 87 -22.83 11.28 19.55
C GLU A 87 -22.16 10.46 18.44
N ILE A 88 -22.90 9.58 17.76
CA ILE A 88 -22.38 8.77 16.66
C ILE A 88 -21.91 9.65 15.49
N VAL A 89 -22.70 10.68 15.13
CA VAL A 89 -22.34 11.67 14.10
C VAL A 89 -21.09 12.46 14.52
N SER A 90 -20.97 12.83 15.79
CA SER A 90 -19.76 13.50 16.31
C SER A 90 -18.51 12.62 16.14
N ARG A 91 -18.61 11.32 16.46
CA ARG A 91 -17.52 10.32 16.27
C ARG A 91 -17.17 10.14 14.80
N LEU A 92 -18.17 10.00 13.92
CA LEU A 92 -17.96 9.92 12.48
C LEU A 92 -17.17 11.14 11.97
N LYS A 93 -17.56 12.35 12.39
CA LYS A 93 -16.87 13.59 12.01
C LYS A 93 -15.44 13.66 12.53
N ALA A 94 -15.20 13.22 13.76
CA ALA A 94 -13.86 13.17 14.34
C ALA A 94 -12.95 12.19 13.59
N ILE A 95 -13.48 11.00 13.26
CA ILE A 95 -12.72 9.96 12.54
C ILE A 95 -12.37 10.43 11.12
N VAL A 96 -13.36 10.89 10.34
CA VAL A 96 -13.06 11.37 8.98
C VAL A 96 -12.10 12.56 9.02
N GLY A 97 -12.25 13.47 10.00
CA GLY A 97 -11.37 14.63 10.13
C GLY A 97 -9.90 14.31 10.38
N ALA A 98 -9.61 13.18 10.99
CA ALA A 98 -8.24 12.75 11.28
C ALA A 98 -7.70 11.70 10.28
N GLU A 99 -8.58 10.83 9.78
CA GLU A 99 -8.24 9.60 9.06
C GLU A 99 -8.58 9.67 7.56
N GLU A 100 -9.01 10.84 7.04
CA GLU A 100 -9.35 11.03 5.61
C GLU A 100 -8.14 10.81 4.65
N PRO A 101 -8.37 10.30 3.45
CA PRO A 101 -9.58 9.66 2.95
C PRO A 101 -9.80 8.28 3.58
N ILE A 102 -11.06 7.90 3.83
CA ILE A 102 -11.43 6.65 4.48
C ILE A 102 -12.58 5.97 3.72
N SER A 103 -12.52 4.63 3.56
CA SER A 103 -13.57 3.86 2.92
C SER A 103 -14.80 3.75 3.82
N GLU A 104 -15.99 3.58 3.22
CA GLU A 104 -17.26 3.44 3.93
C GLU A 104 -17.22 2.31 4.96
N ASN A 105 -16.82 1.14 4.51
CA ASN A 105 -16.73 -0.05 5.37
C ASN A 105 -15.76 0.14 6.54
N PHE A 106 -14.60 0.76 6.29
CA PHE A 106 -13.63 1.03 7.35
C PHE A 106 -14.12 2.11 8.30
N LEU A 107 -14.78 3.16 7.81
CA LEU A 107 -15.37 4.22 8.64
C LEU A 107 -16.41 3.65 9.62
N ILE A 108 -17.31 2.78 9.12
CA ILE A 108 -18.31 2.12 9.97
C ILE A 108 -17.62 1.27 11.04
N ARG A 109 -16.73 0.38 10.66
CA ARG A 109 -15.99 -0.48 11.60
C ARG A 109 -15.20 0.33 12.61
N ARG A 110 -14.53 1.39 12.15
CA ARG A 110 -13.71 2.24 13.01
C ARG A 110 -14.57 2.98 14.04
N THR A 111 -15.72 3.50 13.62
CA THR A 111 -16.65 4.17 14.53
C THR A 111 -17.20 3.19 15.56
N LEU A 112 -17.68 2.03 15.11
CA LEU A 112 -18.21 1.00 16.01
C LEU A 112 -17.14 0.47 16.97
N SER A 113 -15.90 0.38 16.56
CA SER A 113 -14.79 -0.01 17.44
C SER A 113 -14.59 1.00 18.60
N THR A 114 -14.86 2.30 18.40
CA THR A 114 -14.82 3.30 19.49
C THR A 114 -15.97 3.15 20.49
N LEU A 115 -17.02 2.44 20.09
CA LEU A 115 -18.15 2.07 20.95
C LEU A 115 -17.99 0.67 21.57
N GLY A 116 -16.85 -0.01 21.36
CA GLY A 116 -16.64 -1.38 21.83
C GLY A 116 -17.35 -2.47 21.01
N ILE A 117 -18.04 -2.07 19.93
CA ILE A 117 -18.80 -3.00 19.08
C ILE A 117 -17.89 -3.55 17.98
N LEU A 118 -17.36 -4.74 18.17
CA LEU A 118 -16.43 -5.38 17.23
C LEU A 118 -17.12 -6.29 16.19
N LYS A 119 -18.33 -6.75 16.51
CA LYS A 119 -19.17 -7.57 15.62
C LYS A 119 -20.56 -6.97 15.54
N PHE A 120 -21.07 -6.80 14.34
CA PHE A 120 -22.38 -6.21 14.11
C PHE A 120 -23.06 -6.86 12.89
N GLY A 121 -24.37 -6.78 12.84
CA GLY A 121 -25.19 -7.27 11.74
C GLY A 121 -25.76 -6.12 10.90
N ASN A 122 -26.49 -6.47 9.86
CA ASN A 122 -27.05 -5.56 8.87
C ASN A 122 -27.89 -4.40 9.47
N LYS A 123 -28.57 -4.63 10.62
CA LYS A 123 -29.38 -3.59 11.26
C LYS A 123 -28.52 -2.41 11.72
N VAL A 124 -27.38 -2.70 12.37
CA VAL A 124 -26.40 -1.69 12.81
C VAL A 124 -25.74 -1.03 11.60
N GLU A 125 -25.32 -1.82 10.62
CA GLU A 125 -24.70 -1.32 9.39
C GLU A 125 -25.62 -0.36 8.64
N ASN A 126 -26.88 -0.73 8.40
CA ASN A 126 -27.87 0.12 7.75
C ASN A 126 -28.12 1.43 8.55
N ARG A 127 -28.10 1.35 9.88
CA ARG A 127 -28.20 2.56 10.71
C ARG A 127 -27.00 3.47 10.52
N MET A 128 -25.80 2.94 10.54
CA MET A 128 -24.56 3.71 10.29
C MET A 128 -24.58 4.35 8.91
N LEU A 129 -24.99 3.62 7.87
CA LEU A 129 -25.14 4.14 6.50
C LEU A 129 -26.17 5.29 6.43
N ALA A 130 -27.23 5.25 7.23
CA ALA A 130 -28.21 6.33 7.32
C ALA A 130 -27.65 7.59 8.03
N LEU A 131 -26.70 7.44 8.94
CA LEU A 131 -26.09 8.56 9.68
C LEU A 131 -24.97 9.27 8.93
N ILE A 132 -24.22 8.56 8.08
CA ILE A 132 -23.08 9.12 7.34
C ILE A 132 -23.48 10.37 6.51
N PRO A 133 -24.59 10.40 5.76
CA PRO A 133 -25.01 11.58 5.00
C PRO A 133 -25.25 12.83 5.87
N LEU A 134 -25.65 12.64 7.13
CA LEU A 134 -25.88 13.75 8.09
C LEU A 134 -24.58 14.46 8.51
N CYS A 135 -23.44 13.83 8.23
CA CYS A 135 -22.13 14.40 8.55
C CYS A 135 -21.67 15.48 7.55
N GLY A 136 -22.26 15.54 6.35
CA GLY A 136 -21.90 16.51 5.31
C GLY A 136 -20.51 16.27 4.68
N PHE A 137 -20.06 15.01 4.64
CA PHE A 137 -18.78 14.67 4.03
C PHE A 137 -18.79 14.77 2.50
N LYS A 138 -17.65 15.09 1.93
CA LYS A 138 -17.41 14.85 0.51
C LYS A 138 -17.26 13.36 0.26
N ARG A 139 -18.00 12.85 -0.73
CA ARG A 139 -18.02 11.45 -1.10
C ARG A 139 -17.54 11.26 -2.53
N GLU A 140 -16.66 10.31 -2.74
CA GLU A 140 -16.17 9.91 -4.05
C GLU A 140 -16.30 8.38 -4.21
N LYS A 141 -16.70 7.91 -5.38
CA LYS A 141 -16.80 6.48 -5.68
C LYS A 141 -15.60 6.08 -6.55
N LEU A 142 -14.79 5.13 -6.06
CA LEU A 142 -13.65 4.56 -6.78
C LEU A 142 -13.69 3.04 -6.65
N LEU A 143 -13.45 2.32 -7.73
CA LEU A 143 -13.41 0.85 -7.76
C LEU A 143 -14.62 0.19 -7.08
N GLY A 144 -15.81 0.80 -7.25
CA GLY A 144 -17.05 0.31 -6.68
C GLY A 144 -17.35 0.74 -5.23
N GLU A 145 -16.37 1.20 -4.48
CA GLU A 145 -16.47 1.61 -3.07
C GLU A 145 -16.59 3.12 -2.89
N PHE A 146 -17.20 3.56 -1.78
CA PHE A 146 -17.27 4.96 -1.40
C PHE A 146 -16.15 5.34 -0.44
N TYR A 147 -15.59 6.53 -0.67
CA TYR A 147 -14.55 7.13 0.17
C TYR A 147 -15.00 8.50 0.64
N TYR A 148 -14.77 8.79 1.93
CA TYR A 148 -15.22 10.01 2.59
C TYR A 148 -14.05 10.92 2.96
N ARG A 149 -14.27 12.21 2.80
CA ARG A 149 -13.34 13.30 3.15
C ARG A 149 -14.08 14.45 3.79
N LYS A 150 -13.39 15.19 4.66
CA LYS A 150 -13.86 16.45 5.20
C LYS A 150 -13.55 17.63 4.29
N THR A 151 -12.40 17.57 3.61
CA THR A 151 -11.86 18.70 2.84
C THR A 151 -12.14 18.56 1.34
N ASP A 152 -12.27 19.71 0.65
CA ASP A 152 -12.38 19.76 -0.81
C ASP A 152 -11.02 19.66 -1.52
N LYS A 153 -9.92 19.58 -0.77
CA LYS A 153 -8.58 19.43 -1.36
C LYS A 153 -8.49 18.14 -2.14
N PRO A 154 -7.97 18.16 -3.39
CA PRO A 154 -7.75 16.94 -4.14
C PRO A 154 -6.81 16.01 -3.38
N VAL A 155 -7.12 14.73 -3.38
CA VAL A 155 -6.23 13.72 -2.80
C VAL A 155 -5.12 13.46 -3.81
N THR A 156 -3.87 13.53 -3.34
CA THR A 156 -2.70 13.22 -4.17
C THR A 156 -2.33 11.75 -4.05
N PHE A 157 -1.65 11.22 -5.07
CA PHE A 157 -1.14 9.84 -5.11
C PHE A 157 0.34 9.78 -4.69
N ASP A 158 0.69 10.47 -3.60
CA ASP A 158 2.09 10.65 -3.22
C ASP A 158 2.46 9.94 -1.92
N LYS A 159 1.46 9.62 -1.09
CA LYS A 159 1.69 9.03 0.22
C LYS A 159 0.74 7.88 0.51
N TYR A 160 1.28 6.85 1.15
CA TYR A 160 0.51 5.79 1.78
C TYR A 160 0.75 5.80 3.29
N ARG A 161 -0.23 5.34 4.06
CA ARG A 161 -0.21 5.43 5.52
C ARG A 161 0.00 4.05 6.12
N VAL A 162 0.89 3.96 7.10
CA VAL A 162 1.17 2.73 7.84
C VAL A 162 0.95 2.99 9.32
N GLU A 163 0.39 2.03 9.99
CA GLU A 163 0.16 2.07 11.42
C GLU A 163 1.50 2.11 12.16
N THR A 164 1.62 3.06 13.10
CA THR A 164 2.79 3.22 13.92
C THR A 164 2.34 3.43 15.38
N GLY A 165 2.83 2.57 16.29
CA GLY A 165 2.61 2.72 17.74
C GLY A 165 1.69 1.69 18.36
N GLU A 166 1.56 1.73 19.68
CA GLU A 166 0.86 0.74 20.52
C GLU A 166 -0.68 0.78 20.37
N LYS A 167 -1.24 1.89 19.91
CA LYS A 167 -2.69 2.08 19.66
C LYS A 167 -3.05 1.94 18.19
N ALA A 168 -2.32 1.14 17.46
CA ALA A 168 -2.56 0.93 16.05
C ALA A 168 -3.93 0.26 15.80
N VAL A 169 -4.74 0.90 14.97
CA VAL A 169 -6.00 0.31 14.50
C VAL A 169 -5.65 -0.64 13.36
N ARG A 170 -5.98 -1.92 13.51
CA ARG A 170 -5.70 -2.92 12.48
C ARG A 170 -6.48 -2.60 11.21
N ARG A 171 -5.76 -2.37 10.13
CA ARG A 171 -6.28 -2.22 8.77
C ARG A 171 -6.15 -3.53 8.01
N TYR A 172 -7.18 -3.90 7.29
CA TYR A 172 -7.16 -5.04 6.39
C TYR A 172 -6.83 -4.56 4.97
N GLU A 173 -6.57 -5.47 4.07
CA GLU A 173 -6.18 -5.20 2.69
C GLU A 173 -7.12 -4.23 1.94
N THR A 174 -8.44 -4.30 2.20
CA THR A 174 -9.47 -3.42 1.60
C THR A 174 -9.68 -2.10 2.33
N ASP A 175 -9.01 -1.87 3.45
CA ASP A 175 -9.09 -0.60 4.18
C ASP A 175 -8.10 0.44 3.66
N PHE A 176 -7.11 0.00 2.89
CA PHE A 176 -6.21 0.91 2.18
C PHE A 176 -6.94 1.49 0.98
N THR A 177 -6.94 2.80 0.88
CA THR A 177 -7.63 3.48 -0.21
C THR A 177 -6.88 3.32 -1.55
N PRO A 178 -7.55 3.39 -2.72
CA PRO A 178 -6.87 3.37 -4.01
C PRO A 178 -5.79 4.45 -4.11
N TYR A 179 -5.96 5.59 -3.46
CA TYR A 179 -4.96 6.66 -3.39
C TYR A 179 -3.66 6.19 -2.74
N GLU A 180 -3.76 5.45 -1.63
CA GLU A 180 -2.61 4.91 -0.91
C GLU A 180 -1.93 3.81 -1.71
N ILE A 181 -2.70 2.93 -2.33
CA ILE A 181 -2.16 1.83 -3.15
C ILE A 181 -1.45 2.39 -4.38
N ILE A 182 -2.05 3.34 -5.10
CA ILE A 182 -1.42 3.98 -6.26
C ILE A 182 -0.14 4.74 -5.85
N ALA A 183 -0.15 5.45 -4.72
CA ALA A 183 1.06 6.10 -4.19
C ALA A 183 2.19 5.09 -3.91
N LEU A 184 1.84 3.92 -3.37
CA LEU A 184 2.79 2.85 -3.09
C LEU A 184 3.32 2.23 -4.39
N ILE A 185 2.45 1.97 -5.37
CA ILE A 185 2.85 1.46 -6.70
C ILE A 185 3.81 2.43 -7.36
N LYS A 186 3.48 3.73 -7.39
CA LYS A 186 4.34 4.78 -7.91
C LYS A 186 5.72 4.76 -7.26
N ALA A 187 5.76 4.72 -5.93
CA ALA A 187 7.00 4.66 -5.17
C ALA A 187 7.82 3.38 -5.44
N ALA A 188 7.15 2.24 -5.64
CA ALA A 188 7.81 0.99 -6.00
C ALA A 188 8.42 1.04 -7.41
N LEU A 189 7.74 1.70 -8.36
CA LEU A 189 8.21 1.89 -9.73
C LEU A 189 9.32 2.95 -9.84
N GLU A 190 9.38 3.93 -8.92
CA GLU A 190 10.52 4.83 -8.80
C GLU A 190 11.79 4.10 -8.36
N ASP A 191 11.66 3.07 -7.53
CA ASP A 191 12.78 2.23 -7.09
C ASP A 191 13.18 1.17 -8.13
N LYS A 192 12.21 0.74 -8.97
CA LYS A 192 12.38 -0.32 -9.98
C LYS A 192 11.68 0.10 -11.27
N VAL A 193 12.42 0.21 -12.33
CA VAL A 193 11.98 0.77 -13.63
C VAL A 193 10.69 0.15 -14.17
N ALA A 194 10.46 -1.15 -13.97
CA ALA A 194 9.22 -1.83 -14.34
C ALA A 194 9.02 -3.11 -13.50
N LEU A 195 7.77 -3.41 -13.17
CA LEU A 195 7.36 -4.57 -12.35
C LEU A 195 6.16 -5.29 -12.98
N TYR A 196 6.05 -6.60 -12.74
CA TYR A 196 4.81 -7.33 -12.97
C TYR A 196 3.80 -7.06 -11.84
N THR A 197 2.51 -7.25 -12.11
CA THR A 197 1.45 -7.01 -11.12
C THR A 197 1.64 -7.84 -9.85
N GLU A 198 2.10 -9.09 -9.96
CA GLU A 198 2.38 -9.97 -8.83
C GLU A 198 3.57 -9.48 -7.98
N GLU A 199 4.58 -8.90 -8.63
CA GLU A 199 5.71 -8.29 -7.93
C GLU A 199 5.25 -7.03 -7.17
N ILE A 200 4.38 -6.22 -7.79
CA ILE A 200 3.76 -5.05 -7.15
C ILE A 200 2.94 -5.48 -5.93
N ALA A 201 2.11 -6.53 -6.06
CA ALA A 201 1.32 -7.05 -4.95
C ALA A 201 2.20 -7.53 -3.79
N SER A 202 3.31 -8.20 -4.09
CA SER A 202 4.29 -8.65 -3.09
C SER A 202 4.97 -7.49 -2.37
N VAL A 203 5.39 -6.46 -3.12
CA VAL A 203 6.00 -5.25 -2.57
C VAL A 203 5.00 -4.48 -1.71
N ALA A 204 3.75 -4.33 -2.19
CA ALA A 204 2.68 -3.65 -1.47
C ALA A 204 2.33 -4.38 -0.16
N CYS A 205 2.20 -5.71 -0.20
CA CYS A 205 1.94 -6.54 0.97
C CYS A 205 3.02 -6.32 2.06
N ALA A 206 4.29 -6.33 1.67
CA ALA A 206 5.40 -6.09 2.60
C ALA A 206 5.41 -4.66 3.17
N ALA A 207 5.19 -3.64 2.33
CA ALA A 207 5.19 -2.24 2.73
C ALA A 207 4.02 -1.90 3.66
N LEU A 208 2.85 -2.52 3.45
CA LEU A 208 1.65 -2.35 4.27
C LEU A 208 1.63 -3.28 5.49
N ARG A 209 2.66 -4.09 5.69
CA ARG A 209 2.80 -5.05 6.80
C ARG A 209 1.67 -6.08 6.85
N LEU A 210 1.12 -6.45 5.70
CA LEU A 210 0.17 -7.53 5.58
C LEU A 210 0.87 -8.89 5.72
N GLN A 211 0.17 -9.90 6.22
CA GLN A 211 0.78 -11.22 6.50
C GLN A 211 1.10 -12.01 5.22
N LYS A 212 0.25 -11.89 4.20
CA LYS A 212 0.39 -12.60 2.92
C LYS A 212 -0.37 -11.86 1.81
N VAL A 213 0.01 -12.10 0.59
CA VAL A 213 -0.77 -11.71 -0.58
C VAL A 213 -1.93 -12.71 -0.71
N THR A 214 -3.17 -12.20 -0.65
CA THR A 214 -4.37 -12.98 -0.94
C THR A 214 -4.81 -12.71 -2.38
N ASP A 215 -5.61 -13.63 -2.96
CA ASP A 215 -6.17 -13.42 -4.30
C ASP A 215 -7.00 -12.13 -4.38
N LYS A 216 -7.73 -11.81 -3.29
CA LYS A 216 -8.50 -10.58 -3.18
C LYS A 216 -7.60 -9.34 -3.21
N PHE A 217 -6.47 -9.38 -2.50
CA PHE A 217 -5.53 -8.27 -2.50
C PHE A 217 -4.82 -8.12 -3.85
N ALA A 218 -4.45 -9.24 -4.49
CA ALA A 218 -3.86 -9.23 -5.83
C ALA A 218 -4.83 -8.63 -6.87
N ALA A 219 -6.11 -9.02 -6.83
CA ALA A 219 -7.13 -8.41 -7.67
C ALA A 219 -7.27 -6.91 -7.41
N TYR A 220 -7.31 -6.48 -6.15
CA TYR A 220 -7.39 -5.07 -5.78
C TYR A 220 -6.18 -4.26 -6.25
N ILE A 221 -4.96 -4.82 -6.18
CA ILE A 221 -3.76 -4.19 -6.74
C ILE A 221 -3.91 -4.01 -8.26
N ASN A 222 -4.40 -5.04 -8.98
CA ASN A 222 -4.61 -4.95 -10.43
C ASN A 222 -5.64 -3.85 -10.78
N ASP A 223 -6.73 -3.75 -10.04
CA ASP A 223 -7.74 -2.69 -10.22
C ASP A 223 -7.14 -1.30 -9.98
N CYS A 224 -6.26 -1.15 -8.96
CA CYS A 224 -5.54 0.09 -8.71
C CYS A 224 -4.52 0.42 -9.81
N VAL A 225 -3.88 -0.58 -10.41
CA VAL A 225 -3.00 -0.40 -11.59
C VAL A 225 -3.82 0.13 -12.75
N THR A 226 -4.96 -0.51 -13.07
CA THR A 226 -5.86 -0.08 -14.15
C THR A 226 -6.35 1.36 -13.93
N LEU A 227 -6.77 1.69 -12.72
CA LEU A 227 -7.15 3.07 -12.36
C LEU A 227 -5.99 4.06 -12.55
N GLY A 228 -4.76 3.65 -12.26
CA GLY A 228 -3.57 4.46 -12.48
C GLY A 228 -3.24 4.63 -13.97
N GLU A 229 -3.47 3.60 -14.80
CA GLU A 229 -3.34 3.66 -16.27
C GLU A 229 -4.37 4.63 -16.85
N GLU A 230 -5.64 4.55 -16.45
CA GLU A 230 -6.72 5.47 -16.85
C GLU A 230 -6.40 6.94 -16.50
N ARG A 231 -5.66 7.17 -15.43
CA ARG A 231 -5.23 8.50 -14.97
C ARG A 231 -3.88 8.95 -15.55
N GLY A 232 -3.28 8.15 -16.44
CA GLY A 232 -2.00 8.48 -17.07
C GLY A 232 -0.81 8.47 -16.12
N LEU A 233 -0.88 7.72 -15.02
CA LEU A 233 0.20 7.58 -14.04
C LEU A 233 1.10 6.39 -14.36
N PHE A 234 0.56 5.36 -15.00
CA PHE A 234 1.24 4.11 -15.32
C PHE A 234 1.04 3.75 -16.79
N VAL A 235 1.99 2.98 -17.31
CA VAL A 235 1.92 2.40 -18.66
C VAL A 235 2.24 0.91 -18.55
N ARG A 236 1.40 0.09 -19.21
CA ARG A 236 1.60 -1.35 -19.32
C ARG A 236 2.29 -1.67 -20.66
N SER A 237 3.40 -2.36 -20.61
CA SER A 237 4.13 -2.81 -21.80
C SER A 237 3.48 -4.03 -22.43
N VAL A 238 3.89 -4.36 -23.67
CA VAL A 238 3.47 -5.59 -24.37
C VAL A 238 3.82 -6.88 -23.58
N SER A 239 4.87 -6.83 -22.76
CA SER A 239 5.28 -7.91 -21.86
C SER A 239 4.58 -7.89 -20.50
N ASP A 240 3.49 -7.17 -20.36
CA ASP A 240 2.67 -7.04 -19.14
C ASP A 240 3.41 -6.45 -17.93
N ARG A 241 4.49 -5.72 -18.18
CA ARG A 241 5.19 -4.96 -17.13
C ARG A 241 4.63 -3.56 -17.01
N ILE A 242 4.45 -3.12 -15.78
CA ILE A 242 3.98 -1.80 -15.41
C ILE A 242 5.18 -0.89 -15.15
N SER A 243 5.16 0.31 -15.71
CA SER A 243 6.14 1.38 -15.49
C SER A 243 5.43 2.71 -15.24
N LEU A 244 6.17 3.71 -14.78
CA LEU A 244 5.67 5.08 -14.73
C LEU A 244 5.44 5.61 -16.15
N ALA A 245 4.38 6.41 -16.34
CA ALA A 245 4.05 7.07 -17.60
C ALA A 245 5.02 8.23 -17.93
#